data_3f6de67026a2adcac960bfc3beb83126
#
_entry.id   3f6de67026a2adcac960bfc3beb83126
#
_cell.length_a   1.000
_cell.length_b   1.000
_cell.length_c   1.000
_cell.angle_alpha   90.00
_cell.angle_beta   90.00
_cell.angle_gamma   90.00
#
_symmetry.space_group_name_H-M   'P 1'
#
loop_
_entity.id
_entity.type
_entity.pdbx_description
1 polymer ?
#
loop_
_entity_poly.entity_id
_entity_poly.type
_entity_poly.pdbx_seq_one_letter_code
_entity_poly.pdbx_strand_id
1 'polypeptide(L)'
;MRALLVVNPAATTTSARTRDVLIHALASEMKLEAVTTEYRGHARDLGRQAADSEDIDLVVALGGDGTVNEVVNGLLHHGPDPDRLPRLAVVPGGSTNVFARALGLPNEPVEATGALLDALREERERTIGLGLAAGTPGTEDESVPSRWFTFCAGLGFDAGVIGRVEQQRERGKRSTHALYLRQVLRQFLDEPHRRHGTITLERPGQDPVTDLILSIICNTAPWTFLGNRPVYASPKASFDTGLDVLGLSRMSTASVARYATQLLTSSPERGPHGKHAVSLHDLTDFTLHSKVPLPLQMDGDHLGLRTSVTFTGVRRALRVIV
;
A
#
# COMPACT_ATOMS: atom_id res chain seq x y z
N MET A 1 -16.03 7.84 23.54
CA MET A 1 -14.96 7.38 22.64
C MET A 1 -13.76 8.30 22.77
N ARG A 2 -12.56 7.74 22.95
CA ARG A 2 -11.28 8.47 22.97
C ARG A 2 -10.48 8.17 21.71
N ALA A 3 -10.02 9.21 21.04
CA ALA A 3 -9.35 9.08 19.74
C ALA A 3 -7.98 9.77 19.74
N LEU A 4 -7.01 9.13 19.07
CA LEU A 4 -5.71 9.71 18.74
C LEU A 4 -5.72 10.13 17.27
N LEU A 5 -5.52 11.43 17.01
CA LEU A 5 -5.33 11.95 15.65
C LEU A 5 -3.85 12.10 15.35
N VAL A 6 -3.36 11.33 14.41
CA VAL A 6 -1.98 11.40 13.89
C VAL A 6 -1.97 12.32 12.68
N VAL A 7 -1.31 13.46 12.81
CA VAL A 7 -1.26 14.49 11.75
C VAL A 7 0.11 14.53 11.10
N ASN A 8 0.15 14.33 9.78
CA ASN A 8 1.38 14.57 9.03
C ASN A 8 1.43 16.02 8.53
N PRO A 9 2.37 16.86 9.02
CA PRO A 9 2.47 18.26 8.64
C PRO A 9 2.88 18.46 7.17
N ALA A 10 3.50 17.45 6.56
CA ALA A 10 3.88 17.43 5.14
C ALA A 10 2.73 16.96 4.21
N ALA A 11 1.51 16.78 4.73
CA ALA A 11 0.34 16.45 3.91
C ALA A 11 0.12 17.53 2.85
N THR A 12 0.22 17.15 1.58
CA THR A 12 0.32 18.09 0.45
C THR A 12 -1.00 18.74 0.06
N THR A 13 -2.13 18.14 0.48
CA THR A 13 -3.50 18.59 0.12
C THR A 13 -4.20 19.35 1.23
N THR A 14 -3.58 19.44 2.44
CA THR A 14 -4.22 20.05 3.61
C THR A 14 -3.46 21.30 4.05
N SER A 15 -4.10 22.48 4.00
CA SER A 15 -3.55 23.71 4.58
C SER A 15 -3.62 23.66 6.12
N ALA A 16 -2.82 24.49 6.79
CA ALA A 16 -2.89 24.62 8.25
C ALA A 16 -4.31 24.97 8.73
N ARG A 17 -4.96 25.93 8.07
CA ARG A 17 -6.35 26.32 8.36
C ARG A 17 -7.35 25.18 8.17
N THR A 18 -7.23 24.43 7.08
CA THR A 18 -8.10 23.28 6.84
C THR A 18 -7.91 22.23 7.93
N ARG A 19 -6.67 21.93 8.29
CA ARG A 19 -6.33 21.00 9.36
C ARG A 19 -6.97 21.40 10.70
N ASP A 20 -6.89 22.69 11.09
CA ASP A 20 -7.49 23.18 12.31
C ASP A 20 -9.01 22.99 12.31
N VAL A 21 -9.68 23.24 11.18
CA VAL A 21 -11.12 22.99 11.01
C VAL A 21 -11.45 21.51 11.21
N LEU A 22 -10.66 20.61 10.60
CA LEU A 22 -10.87 19.16 10.72
C LEU A 22 -10.68 18.68 12.17
N ILE A 23 -9.65 19.20 12.86
CA ILE A 23 -9.40 18.90 14.28
C ILE A 23 -10.59 19.33 15.14
N HIS A 24 -11.11 20.55 14.93
CA HIS A 24 -12.28 21.04 15.68
C HIS A 24 -13.54 20.20 15.40
N ALA A 25 -13.78 19.82 14.13
CA ALA A 25 -14.91 19.00 13.77
C ALA A 25 -14.85 17.61 14.42
N LEU A 26 -13.68 16.97 14.44
CA LEU A 26 -13.49 15.70 15.14
C LEU A 26 -13.60 15.83 16.66
N ALA A 27 -13.04 16.87 17.23
CA ALA A 27 -13.08 17.12 18.68
C ALA A 27 -14.49 17.42 19.21
N SER A 28 -15.44 17.83 18.35
CA SER A 28 -16.83 18.02 18.77
C SER A 28 -17.58 16.72 19.04
N GLU A 29 -17.15 15.60 18.46
CA GLU A 29 -17.82 14.30 18.55
C GLU A 29 -17.08 13.30 19.46
N MET A 30 -15.82 13.57 19.79
CA MET A 30 -15.00 12.63 20.55
C MET A 30 -13.95 13.33 21.41
N LYS A 31 -13.47 12.64 22.45
CA LYS A 31 -12.30 13.10 23.22
C LYS A 31 -11.05 12.88 22.37
N LEU A 32 -10.58 13.93 21.69
CA LEU A 32 -9.51 13.89 20.71
C LEU A 32 -8.18 14.35 21.28
N GLU A 33 -7.15 13.54 21.10
CA GLU A 33 -5.75 13.92 21.28
C GLU A 33 -5.10 14.03 19.90
N ALA A 34 -4.58 15.20 19.53
CA ALA A 34 -3.98 15.43 18.21
C ALA A 34 -2.46 15.56 18.34
N VAL A 35 -1.73 14.72 17.64
CA VAL A 35 -0.26 14.70 17.63
C VAL A 35 0.24 14.87 16.21
N THR A 36 1.13 15.85 16.01
CA THR A 36 1.81 16.09 14.73
C THR A 36 3.07 15.25 14.65
N THR A 37 3.27 14.55 13.52
CA THR A 37 4.48 13.76 13.31
C THR A 37 5.70 14.66 13.08
N GLU A 38 6.84 14.30 13.67
CA GLU A 38 8.07 15.10 13.67
C GLU A 38 9.19 14.45 12.85
N TYR A 39 9.16 13.11 12.71
CA TYR A 39 10.19 12.33 12.00
C TYR A 39 9.57 11.12 11.28
N ARG A 40 10.32 10.52 10.37
CA ARG A 40 9.93 9.28 9.68
C ARG A 40 9.85 8.14 10.71
N GLY A 41 8.73 7.44 10.75
CA GLY A 41 8.43 6.40 11.74
C GLY A 41 7.63 6.90 12.96
N HIS A 42 7.48 8.23 13.17
CA HIS A 42 6.71 8.73 14.32
C HIS A 42 5.24 8.29 14.29
N ALA A 43 4.62 8.23 13.12
CA ALA A 43 3.25 7.75 12.99
C ALA A 43 3.13 6.25 13.39
N ARG A 44 4.17 5.44 13.11
CA ARG A 44 4.22 4.06 13.58
C ARG A 44 4.36 3.97 15.11
N ASP A 45 5.22 4.80 15.69
CA ASP A 45 5.40 4.81 17.14
C ASP A 45 4.12 5.24 17.88
N LEU A 46 3.38 6.21 17.32
CA LEU A 46 2.06 6.63 17.82
C LEU A 46 1.01 5.52 17.67
N GLY A 47 0.99 4.83 16.52
CA GLY A 47 0.12 3.67 16.31
C GLY A 47 0.39 2.55 17.32
N ARG A 48 1.67 2.28 17.60
CA ARG A 48 2.08 1.32 18.62
C ARG A 48 1.61 1.71 20.02
N GLN A 49 1.83 2.96 20.41
CA GLN A 49 1.36 3.49 21.70
C GLN A 49 -0.16 3.36 21.84
N ALA A 50 -0.91 3.62 20.76
CA ALA A 50 -2.35 3.43 20.75
C ALA A 50 -2.78 1.97 20.90
N ALA A 51 -2.08 1.03 20.24
CA ALA A 51 -2.34 -0.40 20.37
C ALA A 51 -2.02 -0.98 21.75
N ASP A 52 -1.00 -0.41 22.43
CA ASP A 52 -0.62 -0.79 23.79
C ASP A 52 -1.51 -0.14 24.87
N SER A 53 -2.37 0.81 24.49
CA SER A 53 -3.26 1.55 25.40
C SER A 53 -4.67 0.97 25.42
N GLU A 54 -5.19 0.67 26.60
CA GLU A 54 -6.60 0.27 26.77
C GLU A 54 -7.59 1.45 26.66
N ASP A 55 -7.08 2.68 26.63
CA ASP A 55 -7.88 3.91 26.64
C ASP A 55 -8.21 4.47 25.25
N ILE A 56 -7.55 4.01 24.18
CA ILE A 56 -7.73 4.52 22.83
C ILE A 56 -8.67 3.62 22.02
N ASP A 57 -9.82 4.14 21.63
CA ASP A 57 -10.83 3.43 20.86
C ASP A 57 -10.63 3.56 19.35
N LEU A 58 -10.01 4.69 18.92
CA LEU A 58 -9.89 5.07 17.51
C LEU A 58 -8.55 5.76 17.24
N VAL A 59 -7.89 5.38 16.17
CA VAL A 59 -6.76 6.16 15.61
C VAL A 59 -7.20 6.77 14.29
N VAL A 60 -7.10 8.09 14.16
CA VAL A 60 -7.38 8.82 12.93
C VAL A 60 -6.06 9.21 12.29
N ALA A 61 -5.78 8.71 11.08
CA ALA A 61 -4.60 9.07 10.31
C ALA A 61 -4.93 10.19 9.31
N LEU A 62 -4.44 11.42 9.55
CA LEU A 62 -4.53 12.54 8.62
C LEU A 62 -3.21 12.66 7.87
N GLY A 63 -3.18 12.14 6.65
CA GLY A 63 -1.97 12.08 5.84
C GLY A 63 -2.14 11.30 4.54
N GLY A 64 -1.03 11.06 3.85
CA GLY A 64 -1.00 10.19 2.67
C GLY A 64 -0.80 8.71 3.02
N ASP A 65 -0.73 7.87 1.99
CA ASP A 65 -0.59 6.41 2.12
C ASP A 65 0.59 5.99 3.02
N GLY A 66 1.73 6.69 2.97
CA GLY A 66 2.87 6.41 3.84
C GLY A 66 2.58 6.62 5.33
N THR A 67 1.82 7.68 5.70
CA THR A 67 1.41 7.92 7.08
C THR A 67 0.44 6.83 7.55
N VAL A 68 -0.51 6.45 6.68
CA VAL A 68 -1.45 5.35 6.96
C VAL A 68 -0.70 4.03 7.15
N ASN A 69 0.26 3.71 6.28
CA ASN A 69 1.08 2.50 6.39
C ASN A 69 1.87 2.47 7.69
N GLU A 70 2.49 3.59 8.10
CA GLU A 70 3.18 3.68 9.40
C GLU A 70 2.23 3.42 10.57
N VAL A 71 1.04 4.06 10.60
CA VAL A 71 0.03 3.83 11.66
C VAL A 71 -0.40 2.36 11.71
N VAL A 72 -0.69 1.75 10.56
CA VAL A 72 -1.07 0.33 10.45
C VAL A 72 0.03 -0.58 11.02
N ASN A 73 1.30 -0.33 10.65
CA ASN A 73 2.43 -1.10 11.16
C ASN A 73 2.67 -0.87 12.67
N GLY A 74 2.24 0.26 13.21
CA GLY A 74 2.23 0.51 14.64
C GLY A 74 1.11 -0.26 15.33
N LEU A 75 -0.12 -0.14 14.86
CA LEU A 75 -1.28 -0.85 15.42
C LEU A 75 -1.09 -2.38 15.44
N LEU A 76 -0.49 -2.93 14.38
CA LEU A 76 -0.33 -4.37 14.21
C LEU A 76 1.04 -4.91 14.70
N HIS A 77 1.74 -4.19 15.58
CA HIS A 77 3.08 -4.60 16.03
C HIS A 77 3.10 -5.91 16.86
N HIS A 78 1.99 -6.26 17.49
CA HIS A 78 1.78 -7.56 18.16
C HIS A 78 1.01 -8.58 17.29
N GLY A 79 0.74 -8.23 16.03
CA GLY A 79 -0.10 -9.01 15.14
C GLY A 79 -1.56 -8.53 15.10
N PRO A 80 -2.39 -9.16 14.26
CA PRO A 80 -3.79 -8.77 14.09
C PRO A 80 -4.66 -9.30 15.23
N ASP A 81 -5.37 -8.39 15.88
CA ASP A 81 -6.43 -8.67 16.83
C ASP A 81 -7.53 -7.60 16.68
N PRO A 82 -8.39 -7.71 15.65
CA PRO A 82 -9.35 -6.67 15.35
C PRO A 82 -10.35 -6.38 16.47
N ASP A 83 -10.54 -7.29 17.40
CA ASP A 83 -11.50 -7.11 18.50
C ASP A 83 -10.90 -6.27 19.65
N ARG A 84 -9.58 -6.28 19.81
CA ARG A 84 -8.86 -5.54 20.85
C ARG A 84 -8.20 -4.27 20.37
N LEU A 85 -7.74 -4.23 19.10
CA LEU A 85 -7.05 -3.08 18.55
C LEU A 85 -7.99 -1.88 18.37
N PRO A 86 -7.49 -0.65 18.56
CA PRO A 86 -8.21 0.55 18.15
C PRO A 86 -8.63 0.47 16.69
N ARG A 87 -9.81 1.00 16.36
CA ARG A 87 -10.26 1.14 14.98
C ARG A 87 -9.38 2.17 14.26
N LEU A 88 -9.25 2.02 12.95
CA LEU A 88 -8.55 2.98 12.11
C LEU A 88 -9.55 3.81 11.30
N ALA A 89 -9.39 5.11 11.30
CA ALA A 89 -10.03 6.03 10.37
C ALA A 89 -8.97 6.78 9.56
N VAL A 90 -9.28 7.14 8.33
CA VAL A 90 -8.34 7.82 7.44
C VAL A 90 -8.94 9.10 6.89
N VAL A 91 -8.21 10.19 7.05
CA VAL A 91 -8.49 11.45 6.37
C VAL A 91 -7.39 11.68 5.32
N PRO A 92 -7.70 11.62 4.02
CA PRO A 92 -6.70 11.69 2.96
C PRO A 92 -6.02 13.06 2.93
N GLY A 93 -4.69 13.07 3.00
CA GLY A 93 -3.86 14.27 2.99
C GLY A 93 -2.73 14.22 1.95
N GLY A 94 -2.59 13.11 1.26
CA GLY A 94 -1.57 12.88 0.23
C GLY A 94 -2.06 13.17 -1.19
N SER A 95 -1.19 12.93 -2.17
CA SER A 95 -1.51 13.17 -3.59
C SER A 95 -2.34 12.06 -4.24
N THR A 96 -2.23 10.81 -3.77
CA THR A 96 -2.87 9.65 -4.41
C THR A 96 -3.93 9.01 -3.51
N ASN A 97 -3.62 8.81 -2.23
CA ASN A 97 -4.51 8.29 -1.19
C ASN A 97 -5.20 6.97 -1.61
N VAL A 98 -4.39 6.00 -2.07
CA VAL A 98 -4.88 4.74 -2.65
C VAL A 98 -5.73 3.99 -1.64
N PHE A 99 -5.24 3.85 -0.40
CA PHE A 99 -5.93 3.11 0.65
C PHE A 99 -7.29 3.71 1.00
N ALA A 100 -7.36 5.03 1.25
CA ALA A 100 -8.63 5.70 1.56
C ALA A 100 -9.64 5.56 0.42
N ARG A 101 -9.20 5.75 -0.83
CA ARG A 101 -10.05 5.64 -2.01
C ARG A 101 -10.48 4.20 -2.29
N ALA A 102 -9.65 3.21 -2.00
CA ALA A 102 -10.02 1.79 -2.10
C ALA A 102 -11.05 1.38 -1.05
N LEU A 103 -11.10 2.07 0.09
CA LEU A 103 -12.18 1.94 1.10
C LEU A 103 -13.47 2.65 0.68
N GLY A 104 -13.49 3.39 -0.44
CA GLY A 104 -14.65 4.15 -0.90
C GLY A 104 -14.76 5.55 -0.29
N LEU A 105 -13.76 6.00 0.47
CA LEU A 105 -13.76 7.33 1.08
C LEU A 105 -13.53 8.44 0.03
N PRO A 106 -14.13 9.62 0.21
CA PRO A 106 -13.83 10.79 -0.60
C PRO A 106 -12.33 11.14 -0.57
N ASN A 107 -11.80 11.63 -1.70
CA ASN A 107 -10.37 12.00 -1.78
C ASN A 107 -10.08 13.43 -1.27
N GLU A 108 -11.11 14.22 -1.01
CA GLU A 108 -11.01 15.57 -0.47
C GLU A 108 -11.10 15.51 1.07
N PRO A 109 -10.14 16.12 1.82
CA PRO A 109 -10.07 15.97 3.28
C PRO A 109 -11.32 16.41 4.05
N VAL A 110 -12.00 17.48 3.61
CA VAL A 110 -13.21 17.99 4.29
C VAL A 110 -14.37 17.02 4.07
N GLU A 111 -14.59 16.59 2.83
CA GLU A 111 -15.62 15.59 2.50
C GLU A 111 -15.38 14.27 3.22
N ALA A 112 -14.12 13.80 3.25
CA ALA A 112 -13.74 12.59 3.96
C ALA A 112 -13.98 12.69 5.48
N THR A 113 -13.73 13.87 6.07
CA THR A 113 -14.00 14.09 7.50
C THR A 113 -15.51 14.08 7.76
N GLY A 114 -16.32 14.69 6.90
CA GLY A 114 -17.77 14.60 6.98
C GLY A 114 -18.26 13.14 6.93
N ALA A 115 -17.82 12.38 5.92
CA ALA A 115 -18.15 10.96 5.79
C ALA A 115 -17.71 10.13 7.00
N LEU A 116 -16.55 10.42 7.58
CA LEU A 116 -16.06 9.79 8.81
C LEU A 116 -16.98 10.07 10.01
N LEU A 117 -17.39 11.33 10.20
CA LEU A 117 -18.29 11.70 11.30
C LEU A 117 -19.65 11.02 11.16
N ASP A 118 -20.18 10.93 9.94
CA ASP A 118 -21.44 10.22 9.67
C ASP A 118 -21.28 8.71 9.90
N ALA A 119 -20.17 8.12 9.46
CA ALA A 119 -19.87 6.71 9.70
C ALA A 119 -19.76 6.39 11.20
N LEU A 120 -19.18 7.28 12.00
CA LEU A 120 -19.07 7.11 13.45
C LEU A 120 -20.45 7.22 14.15
N ARG A 121 -21.33 8.11 13.70
CA ARG A 121 -22.71 8.25 14.22
C ARG A 121 -23.57 7.04 13.87
N GLU A 122 -23.36 6.48 12.68
CA GLU A 122 -24.08 5.32 12.17
C GLU A 122 -23.44 3.98 12.55
N GLU A 123 -22.34 4.02 13.31
CA GLU A 123 -21.55 2.85 13.71
C GLU A 123 -21.09 1.99 12.51
N ARG A 124 -20.82 2.65 11.37
CA ARG A 124 -20.34 1.96 10.16
C ARG A 124 -18.85 1.65 10.28
N GLU A 125 -18.56 0.38 10.33
CA GLU A 125 -17.19 -0.13 10.33
C GLU A 125 -17.07 -1.39 9.46
N ARG A 126 -15.85 -1.69 9.03
CA ARG A 126 -15.51 -2.89 8.28
C ARG A 126 -14.23 -3.49 8.80
N THR A 127 -14.19 -4.81 8.97
CA THR A 127 -12.95 -5.53 9.23
C THR A 127 -12.32 -5.95 7.91
N ILE A 128 -11.10 -5.48 7.66
CA ILE A 128 -10.39 -5.69 6.39
C ILE A 128 -9.21 -6.64 6.53
N GLY A 129 -8.88 -7.30 5.42
CA GLY A 129 -7.64 -8.03 5.27
C GLY A 129 -6.47 -7.11 4.88
N LEU A 130 -5.26 -7.53 5.26
CA LEU A 130 -4.01 -6.83 4.95
C LEU A 130 -2.95 -7.81 4.47
N GLY A 131 -1.98 -7.31 3.71
CA GLY A 131 -0.82 -8.09 3.32
C GLY A 131 0.33 -7.92 4.31
N LEU A 132 0.98 -9.03 4.63
CA LEU A 132 2.23 -9.06 5.41
C LEU A 132 3.35 -9.55 4.52
N ALA A 133 4.48 -8.87 4.54
CA ALA A 133 5.72 -9.34 3.93
C ALA A 133 6.78 -9.52 5.00
N ALA A 134 7.54 -10.60 4.90
CA ALA A 134 8.61 -10.93 5.84
C ALA A 134 9.83 -11.49 5.10
N GLY A 135 10.98 -11.47 5.76
CA GLY A 135 12.15 -12.20 5.31
C GLY A 135 11.86 -13.70 5.24
N THR A 136 12.42 -14.37 4.24
CA THR A 136 12.18 -15.80 4.04
C THR A 136 13.13 -16.61 4.92
N PRO A 137 12.62 -17.54 5.76
CA PRO A 137 13.46 -18.40 6.60
C PRO A 137 14.48 -19.20 5.77
N GLY A 138 15.70 -19.32 6.29
CA GLY A 138 16.80 -20.04 5.64
C GLY A 138 17.46 -19.29 4.47
N THR A 139 17.16 -18.01 4.29
CA THR A 139 17.79 -17.15 3.27
C THR A 139 18.57 -15.99 3.89
N GLU A 140 19.36 -15.27 3.08
CA GLU A 140 20.06 -14.05 3.51
C GLU A 140 19.08 -12.95 3.99
N ASP A 141 17.84 -12.99 3.54
CA ASP A 141 16.78 -12.04 3.88
C ASP A 141 15.98 -12.45 5.14
N GLU A 142 16.32 -13.54 5.82
CA GLU A 142 15.57 -14.05 7.00
C GLU A 142 15.46 -13.01 8.12
N SER A 143 16.48 -12.22 8.35
CA SER A 143 16.52 -11.19 9.39
C SER A 143 15.74 -9.90 9.04
N VAL A 144 15.18 -9.81 7.84
CA VAL A 144 14.40 -8.65 7.42
C VAL A 144 13.11 -8.58 8.23
N PRO A 145 12.87 -7.48 8.98
CA PRO A 145 11.66 -7.34 9.77
C PRO A 145 10.40 -7.44 8.91
N SER A 146 9.38 -8.07 9.44
CA SER A 146 8.06 -8.11 8.81
C SER A 146 7.45 -6.72 8.70
N ARG A 147 6.71 -6.49 7.60
CA ARG A 147 6.02 -5.23 7.35
C ARG A 147 4.65 -5.46 6.72
N TRP A 148 3.65 -4.81 7.28
CA TRP A 148 2.30 -4.76 6.74
C TRP A 148 2.22 -3.79 5.57
N PHE A 149 1.42 -4.15 4.56
CA PHE A 149 1.05 -3.25 3.47
C PHE A 149 -0.46 -3.25 3.27
N THR A 150 -0.96 -2.09 2.88
CA THR A 150 -2.40 -1.83 2.86
C THR A 150 -3.02 -2.09 1.50
N PHE A 151 -2.32 -1.77 0.40
CA PHE A 151 -2.88 -1.91 -0.95
C PHE A 151 -1.96 -2.66 -1.92
N CYS A 152 -0.65 -2.46 -1.88
CA CYS A 152 0.22 -3.20 -2.80
C CYS A 152 1.65 -3.38 -2.32
N ALA A 153 2.29 -4.43 -2.84
CA ALA A 153 3.72 -4.62 -2.82
C ALA A 153 4.23 -4.95 -4.23
N GLY A 154 5.53 -4.87 -4.46
CA GLY A 154 6.13 -5.23 -5.74
C GLY A 154 7.59 -5.63 -5.60
N LEU A 155 8.01 -6.64 -6.35
CA LEU A 155 9.40 -7.07 -6.47
C LEU A 155 9.84 -6.96 -7.93
N GLY A 156 11.01 -6.36 -8.16
CA GLY A 156 11.60 -6.20 -9.47
C GLY A 156 11.35 -4.83 -10.09
N PHE A 157 10.96 -4.78 -11.35
CA PHE A 157 10.91 -3.56 -12.16
C PHE A 157 10.08 -2.41 -11.55
N ASP A 158 8.88 -2.70 -11.04
CA ASP A 158 7.98 -1.69 -10.46
C ASP A 158 8.61 -1.02 -9.22
N ALA A 159 9.18 -1.80 -8.33
CA ALA A 159 9.85 -1.31 -7.14
C ALA A 159 11.09 -0.45 -7.46
N GLY A 160 11.80 -0.74 -8.55
CA GLY A 160 12.91 0.07 -9.04
C GLY A 160 12.46 1.47 -9.52
N VAL A 161 11.29 1.57 -10.12
CA VAL A 161 10.68 2.85 -10.51
C VAL A 161 10.37 3.70 -9.29
N ILE A 162 9.77 3.10 -8.27
CA ILE A 162 9.42 3.79 -7.01
C ILE A 162 10.69 4.31 -6.31
N GLY A 163 11.74 3.50 -6.20
CA GLY A 163 13.02 3.94 -5.61
C GLY A 163 13.61 5.17 -6.31
N ARG A 164 13.53 5.24 -7.63
CA ARG A 164 13.99 6.43 -8.40
C ARG A 164 13.10 7.66 -8.19
N VAL A 165 11.81 7.48 -8.04
CA VAL A 165 10.88 8.57 -7.72
C VAL A 165 11.14 9.13 -6.33
N GLU A 166 11.40 8.27 -5.32
CA GLU A 166 11.78 8.70 -3.97
C GLU A 166 13.07 9.51 -3.96
N GLN A 167 14.12 9.06 -4.64
CA GLN A 167 15.37 9.83 -4.78
C GLN A 167 15.15 11.23 -5.39
N GLN A 168 14.18 11.38 -6.30
CA GLN A 168 13.85 12.69 -6.87
C GLN A 168 13.05 13.56 -5.89
N ARG A 169 12.20 12.95 -5.05
CA ARG A 169 11.50 13.65 -3.95
C ARG A 169 12.47 14.19 -2.92
N GLU A 170 13.46 13.38 -2.50
CA GLU A 170 14.52 13.82 -1.58
C GLU A 170 15.32 14.99 -2.14
N ARG A 171 15.44 15.11 -3.47
CA ARG A 171 16.04 16.25 -4.18
C ARG A 171 15.08 17.43 -4.36
N GLY A 172 13.93 17.45 -3.67
CA GLY A 172 12.97 18.54 -3.67
C GLY A 172 12.03 18.62 -4.89
N LYS A 173 11.99 17.60 -5.75
CA LYS A 173 11.07 17.58 -6.90
C LYS A 173 9.71 17.05 -6.47
N ARG A 174 8.63 17.75 -6.88
CA ARG A 174 7.26 17.26 -6.68
C ARG A 174 7.04 15.97 -7.48
N SER A 175 6.44 14.97 -6.83
CA SER A 175 6.01 13.75 -7.50
C SER A 175 4.86 14.06 -8.44
N THR A 176 5.13 14.01 -9.75
CA THR A 176 4.12 14.19 -10.79
C THR A 176 3.98 12.91 -11.60
N HIS A 177 2.81 12.70 -12.23
CA HIS A 177 2.58 11.56 -13.13
C HIS A 177 3.61 11.50 -14.27
N ALA A 178 4.04 12.67 -14.76
CA ALA A 178 5.10 12.78 -15.77
C ALA A 178 6.46 12.32 -15.25
N LEU A 179 6.79 12.60 -13.99
CA LEU A 179 8.01 12.13 -13.36
C LEU A 179 7.98 10.59 -13.21
N TYR A 180 6.86 10.04 -12.74
CA TYR A 180 6.67 8.60 -12.63
C TYR A 180 6.82 7.90 -14.00
N LEU A 181 6.09 8.35 -15.01
CA LEU A 181 6.17 7.79 -16.37
C LEU A 181 7.59 7.88 -16.95
N ARG A 182 8.29 9.01 -16.74
CA ARG A 182 9.69 9.17 -17.16
C ARG A 182 10.62 8.19 -16.46
N GLN A 183 10.41 7.92 -15.16
CA GLN A 183 11.21 6.95 -14.42
C GLN A 183 10.92 5.50 -14.88
N VAL A 184 9.65 5.17 -15.15
CA VAL A 184 9.27 3.90 -15.78
C VAL A 184 10.02 3.71 -17.10
N LEU A 185 9.97 4.71 -17.98
CA LEU A 185 10.63 4.66 -19.28
C LEU A 185 12.15 4.55 -19.15
N ARG A 186 12.76 5.32 -18.24
CA ARG A 186 14.20 5.28 -17.98
C ARG A 186 14.64 3.93 -17.41
N GLN A 187 13.91 3.41 -16.42
CA GLN A 187 14.18 2.09 -15.87
C GLN A 187 14.07 1.01 -16.95
N PHE A 188 13.04 1.13 -17.78
CA PHE A 188 12.87 0.26 -18.93
C PHE A 188 14.09 0.32 -19.89
N LEU A 189 14.74 1.45 -20.09
CA LEU A 189 15.92 1.61 -20.95
C LEU A 189 17.22 1.12 -20.28
N ASP A 190 17.34 1.21 -18.99
CA ASP A 190 18.59 1.01 -18.24
C ASP A 190 18.84 -0.43 -17.74
N GLU A 191 17.82 -1.32 -17.71
CA GLU A 191 17.98 -2.64 -17.09
C GLU A 191 18.48 -3.73 -18.06
N PRO A 192 19.63 -4.39 -17.75
CA PRO A 192 20.20 -5.45 -18.59
C PRO A 192 19.45 -6.80 -18.50
N HIS A 193 18.67 -7.05 -17.44
CA HIS A 193 18.01 -8.34 -17.16
C HIS A 193 16.66 -8.55 -17.87
N ARG A 194 16.33 -7.75 -18.86
CA ARG A 194 15.04 -7.73 -19.58
C ARG A 194 14.70 -8.97 -20.38
N ARG A 195 15.69 -9.79 -20.70
CA ARG A 195 15.50 -10.93 -21.63
C ARG A 195 15.14 -12.20 -20.89
N HIS A 196 15.47 -12.31 -19.61
CA HIS A 196 15.24 -13.50 -18.80
C HIS A 196 14.68 -13.09 -17.42
N GLY A 197 13.59 -13.69 -17.04
CA GLY A 197 13.03 -13.53 -15.69
C GLY A 197 13.94 -14.18 -14.65
N THR A 198 14.09 -13.52 -13.53
CA THR A 198 14.91 -14.00 -12.40
C THR A 198 14.06 -14.37 -11.19
N ILE A 199 12.76 -14.02 -11.22
CA ILE A 199 11.84 -14.24 -10.10
C ILE A 199 11.12 -15.57 -10.31
N THR A 200 11.07 -16.37 -9.25
CA THR A 200 10.24 -17.57 -9.11
C THR A 200 9.21 -17.32 -8.00
N LEU A 201 7.94 -17.58 -8.27
CA LEU A 201 6.87 -17.53 -7.28
C LEU A 201 6.56 -18.99 -6.87
N GLU A 202 6.70 -19.26 -5.59
CA GLU A 202 6.43 -20.56 -4.99
C GLU A 202 5.20 -20.49 -4.08
N ARG A 203 4.34 -21.50 -4.18
CA ARG A 203 3.13 -21.68 -3.38
C ARG A 203 3.10 -23.08 -2.79
N PRO A 204 2.66 -23.24 -1.55
CA PRO A 204 2.53 -24.56 -0.96
C PRO A 204 1.70 -25.52 -1.81
N GLY A 205 2.26 -26.68 -2.15
CA GLY A 205 1.56 -27.75 -2.88
C GLY A 205 1.21 -27.46 -4.35
N GLN A 206 1.81 -26.43 -4.96
CA GLN A 206 1.58 -26.11 -6.36
C GLN A 206 2.90 -25.94 -7.12
N ASP A 207 2.86 -26.14 -8.42
CA ASP A 207 4.03 -25.92 -9.26
C ASP A 207 4.47 -24.44 -9.19
N PRO A 208 5.80 -24.19 -9.15
CA PRO A 208 6.32 -22.85 -9.12
C PRO A 208 6.08 -22.12 -10.45
N VAL A 209 5.82 -20.83 -10.39
CA VAL A 209 5.77 -19.95 -11.55
C VAL A 209 7.14 -19.31 -11.72
N THR A 210 7.85 -19.69 -12.77
CA THR A 210 9.24 -19.27 -13.02
C THR A 210 9.34 -18.16 -14.05
N ASP A 211 10.56 -17.61 -14.19
CA ASP A 211 10.94 -16.67 -15.24
C ASP A 211 10.13 -15.35 -15.22
N LEU A 212 9.66 -14.91 -14.05
CA LEU A 212 9.04 -13.62 -13.91
C LEU A 212 10.11 -12.50 -13.83
N ILE A 213 9.84 -11.38 -14.47
CA ILE A 213 10.69 -10.18 -14.48
C ILE A 213 10.21 -9.17 -13.43
N LEU A 214 8.90 -9.14 -13.21
CA LEU A 214 8.28 -8.34 -12.17
C LEU A 214 7.10 -9.10 -11.55
N SER A 215 6.81 -8.77 -10.31
CA SER A 215 5.61 -9.20 -9.62
C SER A 215 4.98 -8.02 -8.88
N ILE A 216 3.70 -7.76 -9.16
CA ILE A 216 2.87 -6.79 -8.45
C ILE A 216 1.91 -7.60 -7.58
N ILE A 217 1.97 -7.36 -6.28
CA ILE A 217 1.12 -7.99 -5.28
C ILE A 217 0.07 -6.98 -4.86
N CYS A 218 -1.21 -7.31 -5.00
CA CYS A 218 -2.33 -6.43 -4.66
C CYS A 218 -3.12 -7.01 -3.48
N ASN A 219 -3.31 -6.21 -2.45
CA ASN A 219 -4.21 -6.51 -1.34
C ASN A 219 -5.63 -6.01 -1.63
N THR A 220 -5.76 -5.03 -2.50
CA THR A 220 -7.04 -4.47 -2.94
C THR A 220 -6.95 -3.89 -4.35
N ALA A 221 -8.09 -3.58 -4.94
CA ALA A 221 -8.23 -2.86 -6.20
C ALA A 221 -8.99 -1.54 -6.00
N PRO A 222 -8.60 -0.48 -6.70
CA PRO A 222 -7.53 -0.41 -7.72
C PRO A 222 -6.11 -0.45 -7.14
N TRP A 223 -5.12 -0.84 -7.95
CA TRP A 223 -3.71 -0.83 -7.59
C TRP A 223 -3.15 0.57 -7.32
N THR A 224 -3.56 1.56 -8.13
CA THR A 224 -3.19 2.97 -7.98
C THR A 224 -4.17 3.87 -8.72
N PHE A 225 -3.93 5.18 -8.69
CA PHE A 225 -4.72 6.16 -9.43
C PHE A 225 -3.81 7.08 -10.24
N LEU A 226 -4.23 7.40 -11.46
CA LEU A 226 -3.66 8.45 -12.31
C LEU A 226 -4.62 9.65 -12.30
N GLY A 227 -4.37 10.60 -11.39
CA GLY A 227 -5.36 11.62 -11.06
C GLY A 227 -6.61 10.98 -10.44
N ASN A 228 -7.76 11.16 -11.10
CA ASN A 228 -9.01 10.53 -10.65
C ASN A 228 -9.28 9.16 -11.29
N ARG A 229 -8.46 8.74 -12.25
CA ARG A 229 -8.66 7.48 -12.95
C ARG A 229 -8.06 6.31 -12.17
N PRO A 230 -8.85 5.30 -11.81
CA PRO A 230 -8.34 4.07 -11.20
C PRO A 230 -7.57 3.22 -12.22
N VAL A 231 -6.53 2.53 -11.77
CA VAL A 231 -5.70 1.60 -12.54
C VAL A 231 -5.74 0.23 -11.87
N TYR A 232 -6.08 -0.80 -12.63
CA TYR A 232 -6.26 -2.15 -12.11
C TYR A 232 -5.16 -3.09 -12.63
N ALA A 233 -4.23 -3.47 -11.76
CA ALA A 233 -3.26 -4.54 -12.03
C ALA A 233 -3.92 -5.91 -11.78
N SER A 234 -4.64 -6.05 -10.69
CA SER A 234 -5.41 -7.24 -10.30
C SER A 234 -6.84 -6.81 -9.93
N PRO A 235 -7.77 -6.80 -10.89
CA PRO A 235 -9.13 -6.26 -10.66
C PRO A 235 -9.94 -7.00 -9.59
N LYS A 236 -9.62 -8.27 -9.33
CA LYS A 236 -10.31 -9.12 -8.34
C LYS A 236 -9.81 -8.94 -6.92
N ALA A 237 -8.67 -8.24 -6.75
CA ALA A 237 -8.11 -7.99 -5.41
C ALA A 237 -9.12 -7.25 -4.54
N SER A 238 -9.26 -7.69 -3.30
CA SER A 238 -10.24 -7.14 -2.35
C SER A 238 -9.75 -7.30 -0.93
N PHE A 239 -10.10 -6.38 -0.07
CA PHE A 239 -9.86 -6.47 1.37
C PHE A 239 -10.54 -7.69 2.04
N ASP A 240 -11.44 -8.39 1.34
CA ASP A 240 -12.15 -9.57 1.86
C ASP A 240 -11.51 -10.89 1.42
N THR A 241 -10.55 -10.84 0.49
CA THR A 241 -9.83 -12.01 -0.04
C THR A 241 -8.39 -12.06 0.45
N GLY A 242 -7.64 -13.08 0.04
CA GLY A 242 -6.19 -13.09 0.14
C GLY A 242 -5.55 -12.16 -0.88
N LEU A 243 -4.27 -12.32 -1.12
CA LEU A 243 -3.50 -11.48 -2.02
C LEU A 243 -3.65 -11.91 -3.48
N ASP A 244 -3.66 -10.93 -4.37
CA ASP A 244 -3.60 -11.16 -5.82
C ASP A 244 -2.21 -10.86 -6.34
N VAL A 245 -1.76 -11.61 -7.35
CA VAL A 245 -0.46 -11.38 -7.99
C VAL A 245 -0.60 -11.23 -9.50
N LEU A 246 -0.07 -10.13 -10.03
CA LEU A 246 0.22 -9.97 -11.44
C LEU A 246 1.72 -10.16 -11.67
N GLY A 247 2.11 -11.26 -12.33
CA GLY A 247 3.47 -11.53 -12.76
C GLY A 247 3.64 -11.32 -14.27
N LEU A 248 4.76 -10.73 -14.70
CA LEU A 248 5.11 -10.61 -16.12
C LEU A 248 6.42 -11.34 -16.42
N SER A 249 6.40 -12.25 -17.39
CA SER A 249 7.56 -13.06 -17.78
C SER A 249 8.31 -12.54 -19.02
N ARG A 250 7.84 -11.49 -19.67
CA ARG A 250 8.49 -10.87 -20.82
C ARG A 250 8.29 -9.37 -20.87
N MET A 251 9.39 -8.64 -20.99
CA MET A 251 9.41 -7.18 -21.10
C MET A 251 10.19 -6.70 -22.33
N SER A 252 9.74 -7.10 -23.53
CA SER A 252 10.17 -6.45 -24.78
C SER A 252 9.45 -5.10 -24.92
N THR A 253 9.97 -4.21 -25.77
CA THR A 253 9.33 -2.91 -26.05
C THR A 253 7.85 -3.05 -26.41
N ALA A 254 7.52 -4.02 -27.25
CA ALA A 254 6.13 -4.29 -27.65
C ALA A 254 5.29 -4.83 -26.49
N SER A 255 5.86 -5.69 -25.63
CA SER A 255 5.17 -6.21 -24.44
C SER A 255 4.90 -5.10 -23.43
N VAL A 256 5.88 -4.22 -23.18
CA VAL A 256 5.71 -3.09 -22.26
C VAL A 256 4.65 -2.12 -22.76
N ALA A 257 4.70 -1.74 -24.04
CA ALA A 257 3.68 -0.88 -24.64
C ALA A 257 2.27 -1.50 -24.52
N ARG A 258 2.16 -2.80 -24.77
CA ARG A 258 0.89 -3.54 -24.61
C ARG A 258 0.39 -3.52 -23.17
N TYR A 259 1.23 -3.91 -22.20
CA TYR A 259 0.81 -3.96 -20.79
C TYR A 259 0.55 -2.58 -20.20
N ALA A 260 1.34 -1.57 -20.59
CA ALA A 260 1.07 -0.18 -20.23
C ALA A 260 -0.29 0.29 -20.76
N THR A 261 -0.61 -0.02 -22.02
CA THR A 261 -1.93 0.27 -22.60
C THR A 261 -3.03 -0.47 -21.86
N GLN A 262 -2.85 -1.76 -21.55
CA GLN A 262 -3.83 -2.54 -20.80
C GLN A 262 -4.05 -1.98 -19.40
N LEU A 263 -3.00 -1.56 -18.67
CA LEU A 263 -3.12 -0.89 -17.37
C LEU A 263 -3.86 0.44 -17.50
N LEU A 264 -3.50 1.25 -18.50
CA LEU A 264 -4.18 2.52 -18.77
C LEU A 264 -5.65 2.36 -19.20
N THR A 265 -6.03 1.22 -19.78
CA THR A 265 -7.40 0.92 -20.20
C THR A 265 -8.08 -0.11 -19.30
N SER A 266 -7.48 -0.45 -18.15
CA SER A 266 -8.02 -1.42 -17.21
C SER A 266 -9.35 -0.96 -16.60
N SER A 267 -10.17 -1.93 -16.23
CA SER A 267 -11.46 -1.73 -15.59
C SER A 267 -11.62 -2.71 -14.42
N PRO A 268 -12.67 -2.58 -13.59
CA PRO A 268 -12.95 -3.55 -12.53
C PRO A 268 -13.10 -5.00 -13.03
N GLU A 269 -13.46 -5.18 -14.30
CA GLU A 269 -13.65 -6.51 -14.89
C GLU A 269 -12.42 -7.03 -15.61
N ARG A 270 -11.48 -6.13 -15.98
CA ARG A 270 -10.39 -6.51 -16.90
C ARG A 270 -9.07 -5.82 -16.58
N GLY A 271 -8.12 -6.62 -16.07
CA GLY A 271 -6.72 -6.25 -15.91
C GLY A 271 -5.82 -6.71 -17.06
N PRO A 272 -4.49 -6.56 -16.89
CA PRO A 272 -3.50 -7.04 -17.82
C PRO A 272 -3.61 -8.56 -18.06
N HIS A 273 -3.51 -8.97 -19.32
CA HIS A 273 -3.67 -10.36 -19.73
C HIS A 273 -2.84 -10.70 -20.97
N GLY A 274 -2.60 -11.98 -21.18
CA GLY A 274 -1.91 -12.51 -22.37
C GLY A 274 -0.85 -13.55 -22.01
N LYS A 275 -0.18 -14.10 -23.03
CA LYS A 275 0.75 -15.24 -22.92
C LYS A 275 1.86 -15.06 -21.88
N HIS A 276 2.28 -13.82 -21.62
CA HIS A 276 3.39 -13.48 -20.73
C HIS A 276 2.92 -12.76 -19.44
N ALA A 277 1.62 -12.76 -19.17
CA ALA A 277 1.04 -12.28 -17.93
C ALA A 277 0.46 -13.46 -17.15
N VAL A 278 0.85 -13.57 -15.89
CA VAL A 278 0.31 -14.52 -14.93
C VAL A 278 -0.53 -13.73 -13.94
N SER A 279 -1.79 -14.11 -13.79
CA SER A 279 -2.70 -13.51 -12.80
C SER A 279 -3.13 -14.61 -11.84
N LEU A 280 -2.78 -14.43 -10.57
CA LEU A 280 -3.16 -15.31 -9.47
C LEU A 280 -4.08 -14.55 -8.53
N HIS A 281 -5.09 -15.21 -8.01
CA HIS A 281 -6.12 -14.60 -7.18
C HIS A 281 -6.28 -15.35 -5.86
N ASP A 282 -6.54 -14.60 -4.78
CA ASP A 282 -6.89 -15.11 -3.45
C ASP A 282 -5.82 -16.02 -2.84
N LEU A 283 -4.55 -15.58 -2.90
CA LEU A 283 -3.43 -16.31 -2.31
C LEU A 283 -3.32 -15.99 -0.82
N THR A 284 -3.17 -17.05 -0.01
CA THR A 284 -2.92 -16.90 1.44
C THR A 284 -1.43 -16.72 1.71
N ASP A 285 -0.59 -17.64 1.20
CA ASP A 285 0.85 -17.65 1.42
C ASP A 285 1.59 -17.98 0.13
N PHE A 286 2.66 -17.26 -0.13
CA PHE A 286 3.59 -17.53 -1.21
C PHE A 286 4.93 -16.84 -0.98
N THR A 287 5.97 -17.34 -1.63
CA THR A 287 7.32 -16.75 -1.57
C THR A 287 7.76 -16.36 -2.98
N LEU A 288 8.36 -15.18 -3.08
CA LEU A 288 9.09 -14.76 -4.26
C LEU A 288 10.60 -14.92 -4.03
N HIS A 289 11.25 -15.72 -4.87
CA HIS A 289 12.69 -15.87 -4.90
C HIS A 289 13.25 -15.21 -6.16
N SER A 290 14.39 -14.56 -6.06
CA SER A 290 15.12 -14.04 -7.21
C SER A 290 16.57 -14.51 -7.21
N LYS A 291 17.07 -14.84 -8.40
CA LYS A 291 18.48 -15.23 -8.62
C LYS A 291 19.47 -14.07 -8.38
N VAL A 292 18.97 -12.85 -8.33
CA VAL A 292 19.74 -11.61 -8.11
C VAL A 292 18.97 -10.70 -7.17
N PRO A 293 19.65 -9.84 -6.38
CA PRO A 293 18.95 -8.86 -5.56
C PRO A 293 18.10 -7.91 -6.40
N LEU A 294 16.81 -7.83 -6.11
CA LEU A 294 15.84 -6.96 -6.78
C LEU A 294 15.22 -5.96 -5.81
N PRO A 295 14.87 -4.77 -6.29
CA PRO A 295 14.21 -3.77 -5.47
C PRO A 295 12.83 -4.27 -5.02
N LEU A 296 12.53 -4.06 -3.73
CA LEU A 296 11.24 -4.30 -3.10
C LEU A 296 10.57 -2.96 -2.79
N GLN A 297 9.26 -2.88 -3.03
CA GLN A 297 8.42 -1.76 -2.59
C GLN A 297 7.17 -2.26 -1.87
N MET A 298 6.62 -1.43 -0.96
CA MET A 298 5.30 -1.63 -0.36
C MET A 298 4.61 -0.29 -0.17
N ASP A 299 3.36 -0.18 -0.60
CA ASP A 299 2.53 1.04 -0.51
C ASP A 299 3.24 2.31 -1.01
N GLY A 300 4.13 2.15 -2.01
CA GLY A 300 4.90 3.24 -2.59
C GLY A 300 6.21 3.58 -1.89
N ASP A 301 6.59 2.90 -0.81
CA ASP A 301 7.88 3.02 -0.14
C ASP A 301 8.90 2.02 -0.72
N HIS A 302 10.11 2.49 -1.05
CA HIS A 302 11.22 1.63 -1.44
C HIS A 302 11.89 1.02 -0.21
N LEU A 303 12.02 -0.32 -0.17
CA LEU A 303 12.51 -1.08 0.98
C LEU A 303 13.86 -1.78 0.73
N GLY A 304 14.63 -1.29 -0.23
CA GLY A 304 15.93 -1.85 -0.57
C GLY A 304 15.85 -3.05 -1.52
N LEU A 305 16.96 -3.78 -1.59
CA LEU A 305 17.09 -4.95 -2.47
C LEU A 305 16.83 -6.23 -1.68
N ARG A 306 16.16 -7.21 -2.33
CA ARG A 306 15.86 -8.52 -1.75
C ARG A 306 16.10 -9.62 -2.78
N THR A 307 16.51 -10.78 -2.30
CA THR A 307 16.59 -12.03 -3.07
C THR A 307 15.41 -12.94 -2.76
N SER A 308 14.79 -12.77 -1.60
CA SER A 308 13.64 -13.58 -1.19
C SER A 308 12.70 -12.81 -0.26
N VAL A 309 11.39 -12.95 -0.48
CA VAL A 309 10.35 -12.35 0.36
C VAL A 309 9.16 -13.29 0.43
N THR A 310 8.72 -13.60 1.65
CA THR A 310 7.49 -14.35 1.89
C THR A 310 6.33 -13.38 2.13
N PHE A 311 5.22 -13.63 1.45
CA PHE A 311 3.99 -12.84 1.55
C PHE A 311 2.86 -13.67 2.15
N THR A 312 2.12 -13.07 3.06
CA THR A 312 0.93 -13.65 3.69
C THR A 312 -0.26 -12.70 3.55
N GLY A 313 -1.36 -13.18 3.01
CA GLY A 313 -2.65 -12.48 2.99
C GLY A 313 -3.40 -12.77 4.28
N VAL A 314 -3.45 -11.82 5.20
CA VAL A 314 -4.12 -11.97 6.50
C VAL A 314 -5.52 -11.39 6.40
N ARG A 315 -6.51 -12.27 6.37
CA ARG A 315 -7.93 -11.87 6.39
C ARG A 315 -8.31 -11.34 7.77
N ARG A 316 -9.20 -10.34 7.80
CA ARG A 316 -9.71 -9.75 9.06
C ARG A 316 -8.60 -9.26 10.00
N ALA A 317 -7.68 -8.45 9.45
CA ALA A 317 -6.52 -7.96 10.20
C ALA A 317 -6.82 -6.72 11.05
N LEU A 318 -7.69 -5.82 10.58
CA LEU A 318 -7.91 -4.52 11.22
C LEU A 318 -9.34 -4.01 10.96
N ARG A 319 -9.98 -3.38 11.98
CA ARG A 319 -11.25 -2.66 11.81
C ARG A 319 -11.00 -1.24 11.31
N VAL A 320 -11.76 -0.82 10.32
CA VAL A 320 -11.71 0.53 9.72
C VAL A 320 -13.10 1.17 9.72
N ILE A 321 -13.15 2.48 9.91
CA ILE A 321 -14.38 3.27 9.81
C ILE A 321 -14.57 3.65 8.33
N VAL A 322 -15.77 3.40 7.76
CA VAL A 322 -16.09 3.60 6.34
C VAL A 322 -17.52 4.10 6.13
#